data_95f12ba8f6b2be413bcf22cdb2b9d632
#
_entry.id   95f12ba8f6b2be413bcf22cdb2b9d632
#
_cell.length_a   1.000
_cell.length_b   1.000
_cell.length_c   1.000
_cell.angle_alpha   90.00
_cell.angle_beta   90.00
_cell.angle_gamma   90.00
#
_symmetry.space_group_name_H-M   'P 1'
#
loop_
_entity.id
_entity.type
_entity.pdbx_description
1 polymer ?
#
loop_
_entity_poly.entity_id
_entity_poly.type
_entity_poly.pdbx_seq_one_letter_code
_entity_poly.pdbx_strand_id
1 'polypeptide(L)'
;MREVTGKSMKLNRDLEKMLTEALQRDLLVRIGWGRGGDEKPKNGEIGVITHLPPKSRVLLLGNLGECAGAMNRGGTFTLQGGCTSMAGAFQVEGRLIIEKDAGDRIGANMSGGTINVNGSVAKEAGSSMKGGLILVRGHAGNRVGAGMHDGTIVVLGSVGSEPGVGMRGGRIIVAGSCPPPGDGATMRGIEQAEMKDISEYLEPLGLSIDEDALVLVTDVNSPSIGEQPECSIIEGFEGIAVVPTTQDRLASHSPLDPYTLILPPGEEEGGLLFPIPWLIEEIGTGNSGPKSATQPSLVSENPRDIDLLLIDEKNLVDSVDSLINCAGIVLNLAKLPVMNDAEIEGLLVSLSSKIKNSALIMLRDRVDRVDHLFRLVVELDLDGAIIDASSPGGGRAAAALPRIGLAARAMDLVNQGRQLMIELDEPPSAEDCLIARGAGCSIVVAPAPDENLEEYCAWLDSTIRGWMRELGIDGIEMINRKNLRAMDYDTAAITGLRLIGFERPLPIWLGN
;
A
#
# COMPACT_ATOMS: atom_id res chain seq x y z
N MET A 1 -2.72 -1.78 18.95
CA MET A 1 -3.20 -0.56 18.22
C MET A 1 -2.95 0.67 19.08
N ARG A 2 -2.33 1.72 18.54
CA ARG A 2 -2.07 2.96 19.28
C ARG A 2 -3.40 3.63 19.69
N GLU A 3 -3.39 4.39 20.80
CA GLU A 3 -4.60 5.08 21.29
C GLU A 3 -5.18 6.07 20.26
N VAL A 4 -4.30 6.78 19.54
CA VAL A 4 -4.69 7.70 18.48
C VAL A 4 -5.41 6.99 17.33
N THR A 5 -4.94 5.82 16.93
CA THR A 5 -5.54 4.98 15.88
C THR A 5 -6.96 4.55 16.26
N GLY A 6 -7.16 4.06 17.48
CA GLY A 6 -8.48 3.67 17.96
C GLY A 6 -9.48 4.83 18.01
N LYS A 7 -9.04 6.03 18.40
CA LYS A 7 -9.86 7.24 18.37
C LYS A 7 -10.20 7.68 16.95
N SER A 8 -9.24 7.61 16.04
CA SER A 8 -9.41 7.96 14.63
C SER A 8 -10.42 7.04 13.94
N MET A 9 -10.31 5.72 14.14
CA MET A 9 -11.27 4.75 13.62
C MET A 9 -12.68 4.96 14.15
N LYS A 10 -12.82 5.27 15.45
CA LYS A 10 -14.10 5.60 16.05
C LYS A 10 -14.70 6.84 15.41
N LEU A 11 -13.91 7.90 15.24
CA LEU A 11 -14.36 9.16 14.63
C LEU A 11 -14.87 8.94 13.21
N ASN A 12 -14.16 8.16 12.38
CA ASN A 12 -14.60 7.85 11.02
C ASN A 12 -15.91 7.06 10.99
N ARG A 13 -16.06 6.05 11.85
CA ARG A 13 -17.30 5.26 11.95
C ARG A 13 -18.51 6.08 12.41
N ASP A 14 -18.29 6.99 13.36
CA ASP A 14 -19.34 7.88 13.84
C ASP A 14 -19.71 8.92 12.75
N LEU A 15 -18.70 9.43 12.02
CA LEU A 15 -18.92 10.31 10.87
C LEU A 15 -19.77 9.64 9.79
N GLU A 16 -19.50 8.39 9.44
CA GLU A 16 -20.23 7.67 8.40
C GLU A 16 -21.73 7.56 8.70
N LYS A 17 -22.06 7.26 9.96
CA LYS A 17 -23.46 7.25 10.43
C LYS A 17 -24.10 8.63 10.31
N MET A 18 -23.39 9.68 10.72
CA MET A 18 -23.88 11.05 10.63
C MET A 18 -24.05 11.52 9.19
N LEU A 19 -23.11 11.14 8.27
CA LEU A 19 -23.20 11.50 6.86
C LEU A 19 -24.38 10.86 6.16
N THR A 20 -24.74 9.62 6.47
CA THR A 20 -25.90 8.94 5.90
C THR A 20 -27.20 9.73 6.17
N GLU A 21 -27.39 10.23 7.39
CA GLU A 21 -28.54 11.05 7.74
C GLU A 21 -28.44 12.47 7.16
N ALA A 22 -27.26 13.06 7.22
CA ALA A 22 -27.02 14.43 6.78
C ALA A 22 -27.24 14.60 5.26
N LEU A 23 -26.82 13.63 4.45
CA LEU A 23 -27.02 13.65 2.99
C LEU A 23 -28.49 13.59 2.60
N GLN A 24 -29.30 12.79 3.33
CA GLN A 24 -30.76 12.70 3.08
C GLN A 24 -31.48 14.01 3.34
N ARG A 25 -30.98 14.83 4.29
CA ARG A 25 -31.60 16.05 4.75
C ARG A 25 -30.89 17.33 4.37
N ASP A 26 -29.84 17.24 3.53
CA ASP A 26 -28.96 18.36 3.17
C ASP A 26 -28.42 19.14 4.39
N LEU A 27 -27.93 18.42 5.40
CA LEU A 27 -27.42 19.00 6.64
C LEU A 27 -25.90 19.13 6.64
N LEU A 28 -25.41 20.07 7.44
CA LEU A 28 -23.99 20.23 7.77
C LEU A 28 -23.65 19.37 9.00
N VAL A 29 -22.71 18.45 8.87
CA VAL A 29 -22.15 17.70 10.00
C VAL A 29 -21.13 18.58 10.74
N ARG A 30 -21.30 18.75 12.05
CA ARG A 30 -20.39 19.51 12.92
C ARG A 30 -19.74 18.60 13.93
N ILE A 31 -18.42 18.67 14.08
CA ILE A 31 -17.62 17.85 15.00
C ILE A 31 -16.76 18.75 15.88
N GLY A 32 -16.70 18.47 17.17
CA GLY A 32 -15.81 19.15 18.10
C GLY A 32 -16.43 20.33 18.86
N TRP A 33 -17.76 20.51 18.84
CA TRP A 33 -18.48 21.58 19.58
C TRP A 33 -19.02 21.14 20.93
N GLY A 34 -18.80 19.88 21.35
CA GLY A 34 -19.20 19.38 22.67
C GLY A 34 -20.72 19.21 22.84
N ARG A 35 -21.52 19.19 21.77
CA ARG A 35 -22.94 18.94 21.80
C ARG A 35 -23.24 17.50 21.44
N GLY A 36 -23.93 16.78 22.31
CA GLY A 36 -24.34 15.41 22.05
C GLY A 36 -23.23 14.36 22.23
N GLY A 37 -22.15 14.72 22.93
CA GLY A 37 -21.03 13.79 23.21
C GLY A 37 -19.89 13.82 22.17
N ASP A 38 -19.94 14.73 21.20
CA ASP A 38 -18.86 14.93 20.27
C ASP A 38 -17.74 15.77 20.92
N GLU A 39 -16.62 15.13 21.22
CA GLU A 39 -15.45 15.81 21.75
C GLU A 39 -14.60 16.37 20.61
N LYS A 40 -13.95 17.52 20.88
CA LYS A 40 -12.95 18.10 20.00
C LYS A 40 -11.76 17.15 19.87
N PRO A 41 -11.34 16.77 18.65
CA PRO A 41 -10.08 16.05 18.45
C PRO A 41 -8.91 16.76 19.12
N LYS A 42 -8.13 16.04 19.94
CA LYS A 42 -7.03 16.63 20.75
C LYS A 42 -5.68 15.98 20.51
N ASN A 43 -5.67 14.77 19.96
CA ASN A 43 -4.47 13.94 19.90
C ASN A 43 -3.85 13.87 18.49
N GLY A 44 -4.28 14.74 17.56
CA GLY A 44 -3.82 14.68 16.18
C GLY A 44 -4.33 13.40 15.51
N GLU A 45 -5.62 13.15 15.57
CA GLU A 45 -6.27 11.99 14.95
C GLU A 45 -5.90 11.91 13.47
N ILE A 46 -5.48 10.71 13.02
CA ILE A 46 -4.90 10.43 11.71
C ILE A 46 -5.88 9.72 10.78
N GLY A 47 -5.79 9.95 9.48
CA GLY A 47 -6.61 9.27 8.47
C GLY A 47 -8.11 9.49 8.67
N VAL A 48 -8.52 10.69 9.12
CA VAL A 48 -9.91 11.00 9.45
C VAL A 48 -10.55 11.96 8.46
N ILE A 49 -11.89 11.92 8.38
CA ILE A 49 -12.73 12.72 7.46
C ILE A 49 -12.37 12.43 6.00
N THR A 50 -12.07 11.21 5.68
CA THR A 50 -11.64 10.75 4.37
C THR A 50 -12.79 10.22 3.52
N HIS A 51 -12.59 10.06 2.21
CA HIS A 51 -13.58 9.50 1.26
C HIS A 51 -14.94 10.22 1.30
N LEU A 52 -14.93 11.54 1.50
CA LEU A 52 -16.19 12.28 1.58
C LEU A 52 -16.98 12.16 0.27
N PRO A 53 -18.21 11.65 0.31
CA PRO A 53 -19.04 11.54 -0.88
C PRO A 53 -19.52 12.92 -1.39
N PRO A 54 -19.91 13.01 -2.67
CA PRO A 54 -20.45 14.24 -3.23
C PRO A 54 -21.57 14.86 -2.38
N LYS A 55 -21.61 16.18 -2.33
CA LYS A 55 -22.59 16.99 -1.58
C LYS A 55 -22.51 16.90 -0.06
N SER A 56 -21.64 16.06 0.50
CA SER A 56 -21.42 16.05 1.96
C SER A 56 -20.76 17.36 2.41
N ARG A 57 -21.12 17.81 3.60
CA ARG A 57 -20.55 19.01 4.21
C ARG A 57 -20.16 18.72 5.65
N VAL A 58 -18.85 18.82 5.94
CA VAL A 58 -18.29 18.55 7.27
C VAL A 58 -17.56 19.77 7.77
N LEU A 59 -17.81 20.18 9.01
CA LEU A 59 -17.11 21.25 9.71
C LEU A 59 -16.53 20.66 11.00
N LEU A 60 -15.20 20.68 11.14
CA LEU A 60 -14.52 20.14 12.31
C LEU A 60 -13.74 21.22 13.04
N LEU A 61 -13.89 21.29 14.35
CA LEU A 61 -13.13 22.15 15.25
C LEU A 61 -12.05 21.32 15.96
N GLY A 62 -10.79 21.54 15.63
CA GLY A 62 -9.66 20.81 16.22
C GLY A 62 -8.45 20.82 15.32
N ASN A 63 -7.38 20.16 15.78
CA ASN A 63 -6.21 19.88 14.94
C ASN A 63 -6.19 18.39 14.62
N LEU A 64 -5.80 18.06 13.41
CA LEU A 64 -5.74 16.69 12.92
C LEU A 64 -4.31 16.28 12.58
N GLY A 65 -4.09 14.98 12.54
CA GLY A 65 -2.83 14.37 12.12
C GLY A 65 -2.77 14.15 10.60
N GLU A 66 -2.02 13.14 10.21
CA GLU A 66 -1.72 12.76 8.84
C GLU A 66 -2.98 12.32 8.07
N CYS A 67 -2.98 12.53 6.76
CA CYS A 67 -4.04 12.13 5.83
C CYS A 67 -5.45 12.67 6.15
N ALA A 68 -5.56 13.81 6.84
CA ALA A 68 -6.85 14.45 7.10
C ALA A 68 -7.53 14.88 5.79
N GLY A 69 -8.79 14.49 5.59
CA GLY A 69 -9.54 14.84 4.38
C GLY A 69 -9.05 14.16 3.10
N ALA A 70 -8.18 13.18 3.18
CA ALA A 70 -7.64 12.46 2.03
C ALA A 70 -8.73 11.71 1.24
N MET A 71 -8.48 11.45 -0.05
CA MET A 71 -9.37 10.67 -0.92
C MET A 71 -10.80 11.25 -1.02
N ASN A 72 -10.94 12.57 -0.97
CA ASN A 72 -12.23 13.25 -1.10
C ASN A 72 -12.83 13.03 -2.50
N ARG A 73 -14.09 12.62 -2.59
CA ARG A 73 -14.81 12.27 -3.81
C ARG A 73 -15.90 13.29 -4.18
N GLY A 74 -15.86 14.52 -3.64
CA GLY A 74 -16.79 15.59 -3.99
C GLY A 74 -17.47 16.30 -2.81
N GLY A 75 -17.10 15.94 -1.57
CA GLY A 75 -17.59 16.61 -0.37
C GLY A 75 -16.85 17.92 -0.07
N THR A 76 -17.42 18.71 0.84
CA THR A 76 -16.77 19.92 1.40
C THR A 76 -16.37 19.65 2.84
N PHE A 77 -15.07 19.71 3.11
CA PHE A 77 -14.53 19.62 4.46
C PHE A 77 -13.89 20.94 4.87
N THR A 78 -14.35 21.49 5.98
CA THR A 78 -13.73 22.68 6.60
C THR A 78 -13.14 22.30 7.95
N LEU A 79 -11.82 22.44 8.07
CA LEU A 79 -11.06 22.21 9.31
C LEU A 79 -10.80 23.56 9.99
N GLN A 80 -11.48 23.83 11.10
CA GLN A 80 -11.19 24.98 11.97
C GLN A 80 -10.04 24.65 12.91
N GLY A 81 -8.87 24.51 12.32
CA GLY A 81 -7.60 24.13 12.94
C GLY A 81 -6.54 23.92 11.91
N GLY A 82 -5.45 23.31 12.31
CA GLY A 82 -4.34 22.87 11.46
C GLY A 82 -4.27 21.35 11.35
N CYS A 83 -3.41 20.86 10.47
CA CYS A 83 -3.14 19.43 10.28
C CYS A 83 -1.66 19.20 9.99
N THR A 84 -1.25 17.95 10.10
CA THR A 84 0.10 17.53 9.75
C THR A 84 0.19 17.16 8.25
N SER A 85 0.93 16.13 7.88
CA SER A 85 1.22 15.83 6.48
C SER A 85 0.06 15.17 5.72
N MET A 86 0.12 15.24 4.39
CA MET A 86 -0.75 14.57 3.42
C MET A 86 -2.26 14.88 3.58
N ALA A 87 -2.63 16.02 4.14
CA ALA A 87 -4.03 16.40 4.14
C ALA A 87 -4.53 16.65 2.71
N GLY A 88 -5.72 16.14 2.39
CA GLY A 88 -6.29 16.19 1.05
C GLY A 88 -5.52 15.38 -0.01
N ALA A 89 -4.62 14.50 0.39
CA ALA A 89 -3.92 13.63 -0.55
C ALA A 89 -4.90 12.71 -1.30
N PHE A 90 -4.58 12.41 -2.56
CA PHE A 90 -5.42 11.59 -3.45
C PHE A 90 -6.86 12.13 -3.63
N GLN A 91 -7.10 13.43 -3.39
CA GLN A 91 -8.40 14.03 -3.63
C GLN A 91 -8.74 14.00 -5.12
N VAL A 92 -9.94 13.54 -5.46
CA VAL A 92 -10.41 13.47 -6.86
C VAL A 92 -11.31 14.67 -7.17
N GLU A 93 -12.16 15.05 -6.22
CA GLU A 93 -13.11 16.14 -6.37
C GLU A 93 -13.45 16.76 -5.01
N GLY A 94 -14.24 17.83 -4.99
CA GLY A 94 -14.69 18.47 -3.77
C GLY A 94 -13.76 19.55 -3.25
N ARG A 95 -13.94 19.93 -1.99
CA ARG A 95 -13.24 21.06 -1.40
C ARG A 95 -12.74 20.76 0.01
N LEU A 96 -11.46 21.03 0.24
CA LEU A 96 -10.84 21.04 1.57
C LEU A 96 -10.46 22.49 1.94
N ILE A 97 -10.90 22.96 3.11
CA ILE A 97 -10.56 24.29 3.64
C ILE A 97 -9.88 24.08 5.00
N ILE A 98 -8.66 24.58 5.16
CA ILE A 98 -7.86 24.52 6.38
C ILE A 98 -7.65 25.95 6.88
N GLU A 99 -8.19 26.25 8.06
CA GLU A 99 -8.20 27.62 8.62
C GLU A 99 -6.84 28.08 9.17
N LYS A 100 -5.94 27.13 9.49
CA LYS A 100 -4.61 27.39 10.02
C LYS A 100 -3.54 26.78 9.13
N ASP A 101 -2.36 26.53 9.70
CA ASP A 101 -1.24 25.95 9.00
C ASP A 101 -1.46 24.45 8.71
N ALA A 102 -0.83 23.98 7.66
CA ALA A 102 -0.80 22.58 7.29
C ALA A 102 0.65 22.10 7.10
N GLY A 103 0.88 20.81 7.30
CA GLY A 103 2.20 20.21 7.24
C GLY A 103 2.68 19.91 5.82
N ASP A 104 3.48 18.85 5.70
CA ASP A 104 4.12 18.43 4.46
C ASP A 104 3.12 17.81 3.47
N ARG A 105 3.41 17.92 2.19
CA ARG A 105 2.74 17.17 1.11
C ARG A 105 1.20 17.31 1.06
N ILE A 106 0.70 18.51 1.34
CA ILE A 106 -0.72 18.84 1.20
C ILE A 106 -1.14 18.63 -0.25
N GLY A 107 -2.25 17.91 -0.46
CA GLY A 107 -2.76 17.62 -1.80
C GLY A 107 -1.85 16.73 -2.65
N ALA A 108 -0.98 15.95 -2.03
CA ALA A 108 -0.14 14.99 -2.75
C ALA A 108 -0.99 14.05 -3.60
N ASN A 109 -0.60 13.82 -4.85
CA ASN A 109 -1.29 12.94 -5.80
C ASN A 109 -2.77 13.29 -6.05
N MET A 110 -3.25 14.49 -5.69
CA MET A 110 -4.62 14.89 -6.02
C MET A 110 -4.82 14.99 -7.53
N SER A 111 -5.98 14.60 -8.01
CA SER A 111 -6.35 14.64 -9.43
C SER A 111 -7.44 15.68 -9.74
N GLY A 112 -8.04 16.28 -8.72
CA GLY A 112 -9.07 17.31 -8.92
C GLY A 112 -9.57 17.95 -7.64
N GLY A 113 -10.55 18.83 -7.76
CA GLY A 113 -11.10 19.60 -6.66
C GLY A 113 -10.22 20.76 -6.21
N THR A 114 -10.48 21.30 -5.02
CA THR A 114 -9.78 22.47 -4.47
C THR A 114 -9.34 22.28 -3.04
N ILE A 115 -8.13 22.75 -2.72
CA ILE A 115 -7.61 22.81 -1.35
C ILE A 115 -7.25 24.26 -1.04
N ASN A 116 -7.84 24.83 0.00
CA ASN A 116 -7.57 26.19 0.48
C ASN A 116 -6.95 26.14 1.87
N VAL A 117 -5.74 26.67 2.02
CA VAL A 117 -5.06 26.80 3.30
C VAL A 117 -4.96 28.29 3.66
N ASN A 118 -5.62 28.69 4.73
CA ASN A 118 -5.60 30.10 5.16
C ASN A 118 -4.27 30.48 5.84
N GLY A 119 -3.53 29.49 6.35
CA GLY A 119 -2.18 29.64 6.90
C GLY A 119 -1.09 29.31 5.89
N SER A 120 0.04 28.86 6.42
CA SER A 120 1.20 28.40 5.66
C SER A 120 1.20 26.87 5.52
N VAL A 121 1.97 26.38 4.54
CA VAL A 121 2.18 24.94 4.33
C VAL A 121 3.67 24.61 4.43
N ALA A 122 4.00 23.40 4.85
CA ALA A 122 5.38 22.97 4.93
C ALA A 122 5.89 22.51 3.55
N LYS A 123 6.80 21.55 3.49
CA LYS A 123 7.45 21.15 2.22
C LYS A 123 6.54 20.32 1.30
N GLU A 124 6.85 20.35 0.01
CA GLU A 124 6.30 19.47 -1.02
C GLU A 124 4.76 19.58 -1.19
N ALA A 125 4.16 20.73 -0.90
CA ALA A 125 2.74 20.94 -1.19
C ALA A 125 2.46 20.71 -2.68
N GLY A 126 1.42 19.92 -3.00
CA GLY A 126 1.06 19.54 -4.36
C GLY A 126 2.03 18.55 -5.02
N SER A 127 2.79 17.78 -4.24
CA SER A 127 3.71 16.78 -4.81
C SER A 127 2.95 15.74 -5.64
N SER A 128 3.48 15.46 -6.85
CA SER A 128 2.87 14.52 -7.82
C SER A 128 1.39 14.81 -8.14
N MET A 129 0.95 16.04 -7.99
CA MET A 129 -0.40 16.49 -8.29
C MET A 129 -0.71 16.27 -9.79
N LYS A 130 -1.89 15.74 -10.09
CA LYS A 130 -2.34 15.39 -11.44
C LYS A 130 -3.47 16.27 -11.94
N GLY A 131 -3.97 17.21 -11.13
CA GLY A 131 -5.05 18.14 -11.45
C GLY A 131 -5.60 18.84 -10.23
N GLY A 132 -6.52 19.77 -10.43
CA GLY A 132 -7.14 20.55 -9.36
C GLY A 132 -6.40 21.83 -9.01
N LEU A 133 -6.76 22.45 -7.89
CA LEU A 133 -6.21 23.74 -7.45
C LEU A 133 -5.88 23.72 -5.96
N ILE A 134 -4.66 24.15 -5.62
CA ILE A 134 -4.23 24.39 -4.23
C ILE A 134 -3.99 25.91 -4.08
N LEU A 135 -4.66 26.51 -3.11
CA LEU A 135 -4.45 27.92 -2.72
C LEU A 135 -3.87 27.97 -1.30
N VAL A 136 -2.69 28.57 -1.18
CA VAL A 136 -2.00 28.84 0.09
C VAL A 136 -1.97 30.35 0.31
N ARG A 137 -2.62 30.84 1.37
CA ARG A 137 -2.59 32.29 1.69
C ARG A 137 -1.30 32.74 2.36
N GLY A 138 -0.68 31.86 3.14
CA GLY A 138 0.61 32.09 3.75
C GLY A 138 1.77 31.69 2.85
N HIS A 139 2.83 31.19 3.45
CA HIS A 139 4.05 30.73 2.79
C HIS A 139 3.99 29.23 2.49
N ALA A 140 4.73 28.79 1.48
CA ALA A 140 4.95 27.38 1.24
C ALA A 140 6.44 27.03 1.44
N GLY A 141 6.71 25.87 2.03
CA GLY A 141 8.06 25.38 2.28
C GLY A 141 8.79 24.97 1.00
N ASN A 142 9.86 24.20 1.17
CA ASN A 142 10.71 23.75 0.05
C ASN A 142 9.96 22.78 -0.89
N ARG A 143 10.37 22.79 -2.17
CA ARG A 143 9.95 21.82 -3.18
C ARG A 143 8.43 21.80 -3.45
N VAL A 144 7.78 22.96 -3.36
CA VAL A 144 6.36 23.08 -3.71
C VAL A 144 6.14 22.62 -5.16
N GLY A 145 5.13 21.79 -5.41
CA GLY A 145 4.83 21.19 -6.71
C GLY A 145 5.86 20.14 -7.18
N ALA A 146 6.61 19.52 -6.28
CA ALA A 146 7.58 18.48 -6.63
C ALA A 146 6.93 17.34 -7.42
N GLY A 147 7.46 17.02 -8.62
CA GLY A 147 6.92 15.97 -9.47
C GLY A 147 5.49 16.22 -10.01
N MET A 148 5.00 17.43 -9.96
CA MET A 148 3.65 17.81 -10.42
C MET A 148 3.46 17.48 -11.91
N HIS A 149 2.33 16.88 -12.26
CA HIS A 149 1.98 16.49 -13.63
C HIS A 149 0.98 17.44 -14.28
N ASP A 150 0.05 18.00 -13.49
CA ASP A 150 -0.98 18.94 -13.95
C ASP A 150 -1.62 19.67 -12.77
N GLY A 151 -2.46 20.67 -13.03
CA GLY A 151 -3.18 21.47 -12.05
C GLY A 151 -2.53 22.82 -11.78
N THR A 152 -3.01 23.52 -10.75
CA THR A 152 -2.56 24.87 -10.40
C THR A 152 -2.30 24.97 -8.91
N ILE A 153 -1.13 25.47 -8.52
CA ILE A 153 -0.80 25.83 -7.14
C ILE A 153 -0.63 27.35 -7.08
N VAL A 154 -1.32 28.02 -6.15
CA VAL A 154 -1.22 29.47 -5.92
C VAL A 154 -0.72 29.70 -4.51
N VAL A 155 0.40 30.40 -4.36
CA VAL A 155 0.97 30.80 -3.06
C VAL A 155 1.00 32.32 -3.00
N LEU A 156 0.21 32.91 -2.10
CA LEU A 156 0.19 34.37 -1.94
C LEU A 156 1.40 34.88 -1.17
N GLY A 157 2.01 34.05 -0.34
CA GLY A 157 3.30 34.33 0.31
C GLY A 157 4.49 33.88 -0.52
N SER A 158 5.61 33.69 0.14
CA SER A 158 6.87 33.22 -0.45
C SER A 158 6.96 31.70 -0.45
N VAL A 159 7.79 31.16 -1.33
CA VAL A 159 8.09 29.72 -1.39
C VAL A 159 9.55 29.42 -0.99
N GLY A 160 9.80 28.20 -0.51
CA GLY A 160 11.12 27.73 -0.16
C GLY A 160 11.96 27.28 -1.36
N SER A 161 13.09 26.63 -1.11
CA SER A 161 14.04 26.18 -2.15
C SER A 161 13.46 25.15 -3.11
N GLU A 162 14.01 25.10 -4.32
CA GLU A 162 13.69 24.10 -5.37
C GLU A 162 12.20 23.98 -5.72
N PRO A 163 11.44 25.08 -5.87
CA PRO A 163 10.04 24.97 -6.28
C PRO A 163 9.94 24.34 -7.68
N GLY A 164 8.96 23.49 -7.90
CA GLY A 164 8.71 22.81 -9.17
C GLY A 164 9.71 21.69 -9.52
N VAL A 165 10.55 21.24 -8.62
CA VAL A 165 11.53 20.17 -8.90
C VAL A 165 10.85 18.92 -9.45
N GLY A 166 11.34 18.41 -10.59
CA GLY A 166 10.76 17.24 -11.25
C GLY A 166 9.39 17.46 -11.90
N MET A 167 8.96 18.68 -12.04
CA MET A 167 7.68 19.07 -12.64
C MET A 167 7.57 18.58 -14.09
N ARG A 168 6.43 18.03 -14.46
CA ARG A 168 6.14 17.48 -15.80
C ARG A 168 4.97 18.17 -16.48
N GLY A 169 4.21 19.00 -15.76
CA GLY A 169 3.05 19.76 -16.24
C GLY A 169 2.46 20.61 -15.13
N GLY A 170 1.38 21.34 -15.44
CA GLY A 170 0.75 22.27 -14.53
C GLY A 170 1.47 23.59 -14.36
N ARG A 171 1.05 24.40 -13.38
CA ARG A 171 1.65 25.71 -13.08
C ARG A 171 1.65 26.02 -11.59
N ILE A 172 2.69 26.74 -11.12
CA ILE A 172 2.79 27.23 -9.75
C ILE A 172 2.89 28.76 -9.83
N ILE A 173 1.95 29.47 -9.23
CA ILE A 173 1.88 30.93 -9.20
C ILE A 173 2.30 31.41 -7.82
N VAL A 174 3.28 32.30 -7.75
CA VAL A 174 3.85 32.81 -6.50
C VAL A 174 3.77 34.34 -6.51
N ALA A 175 3.01 34.89 -5.56
CA ALA A 175 2.90 36.34 -5.40
C ALA A 175 4.03 36.93 -4.55
N GLY A 176 4.64 36.15 -3.67
CA GLY A 176 5.78 36.56 -2.86
C GLY A 176 7.15 36.24 -3.48
N SER A 177 8.18 36.17 -2.66
CA SER A 177 9.51 35.81 -3.15
C SER A 177 9.60 34.35 -3.56
N CYS A 178 10.23 34.10 -4.71
CA CYS A 178 10.46 32.79 -5.26
C CYS A 178 11.96 32.61 -5.57
N PRO A 179 12.64 31.65 -4.93
CA PRO A 179 14.02 31.30 -5.27
C PRO A 179 14.08 30.65 -6.66
N PRO A 180 15.29 30.41 -7.22
CA PRO A 180 15.43 29.67 -8.46
C PRO A 180 14.67 28.34 -8.42
N PRO A 181 13.99 27.95 -9.51
CA PRO A 181 13.25 26.70 -9.59
C PRO A 181 14.19 25.49 -9.48
N GLY A 182 13.62 24.35 -9.08
CA GLY A 182 14.32 23.07 -9.14
C GLY A 182 14.40 22.53 -10.57
N ASP A 183 15.19 21.46 -10.75
CA ASP A 183 15.32 20.79 -12.05
C ASP A 183 13.94 20.37 -12.59
N GLY A 184 13.70 20.62 -13.88
CA GLY A 184 12.42 20.32 -14.53
C GLY A 184 11.42 21.47 -14.58
N ALA A 185 11.72 22.63 -13.96
CA ALA A 185 10.89 23.81 -13.97
C ALA A 185 11.64 25.06 -14.47
N THR A 186 10.90 25.93 -15.16
CA THR A 186 11.34 27.28 -15.54
C THR A 186 10.43 28.34 -14.93
N MET A 187 10.96 29.53 -14.68
CA MET A 187 10.25 30.62 -14.03
C MET A 187 10.13 31.81 -14.99
N ARG A 188 8.94 32.41 -15.04
CA ARG A 188 8.63 33.63 -15.82
C ARG A 188 7.62 34.51 -15.07
N GLY A 189 7.41 35.73 -15.58
CA GLY A 189 6.29 36.55 -15.09
C GLY A 189 4.93 35.95 -15.48
N ILE A 190 3.89 36.34 -14.75
CA ILE A 190 2.51 35.92 -15.03
C ILE A 190 1.99 36.56 -16.33
N GLU A 191 1.26 35.78 -17.14
CA GLU A 191 0.59 36.26 -18.34
C GLU A 191 -0.81 36.81 -18.03
N GLN A 192 -1.32 37.74 -18.84
CA GLN A 192 -2.65 38.32 -18.62
C GLN A 192 -3.79 37.30 -18.63
N ALA A 193 -3.66 36.25 -19.45
CA ALA A 193 -4.63 35.15 -19.49
C ALA A 193 -4.65 34.38 -18.19
N GLU A 194 -3.47 34.05 -17.66
CA GLU A 194 -3.31 33.31 -16.38
C GLU A 194 -3.80 34.14 -15.19
N MET A 195 -3.49 35.46 -15.21
CA MET A 195 -3.98 36.38 -14.20
C MET A 195 -5.50 36.46 -14.20
N LYS A 196 -6.13 36.48 -15.34
CA LYS A 196 -7.59 36.49 -15.46
C LYS A 196 -8.19 35.20 -14.91
N ASP A 197 -7.66 34.07 -15.36
CA ASP A 197 -8.14 32.72 -14.87
C ASP A 197 -8.11 32.62 -13.36
N ILE A 198 -7.00 33.03 -12.76
CA ILE A 198 -6.87 32.88 -11.29
C ILE A 198 -7.65 33.96 -10.53
N SER A 199 -7.82 35.16 -11.10
CA SER A 199 -8.62 36.22 -10.51
C SER A 199 -10.08 35.82 -10.37
N GLU A 200 -10.66 35.13 -11.35
CA GLU A 200 -12.03 34.57 -11.26
C GLU A 200 -12.23 33.67 -10.04
N TYR A 201 -11.17 32.98 -9.62
CA TYR A 201 -11.19 32.15 -8.41
C TYR A 201 -10.91 32.93 -7.11
N LEU A 202 -10.01 33.91 -7.16
CA LEU A 202 -9.56 34.66 -5.97
C LEU A 202 -10.55 35.76 -5.56
N GLU A 203 -11.16 36.46 -6.51
CA GLU A 203 -12.10 37.57 -6.23
C GLU A 203 -13.24 37.20 -5.29
N PRO A 204 -13.93 36.05 -5.45
CA PRO A 204 -14.98 35.64 -4.52
C PRO A 204 -14.49 35.38 -3.09
N LEU A 205 -13.16 35.18 -2.92
CA LEU A 205 -12.51 34.99 -1.63
C LEU A 205 -11.95 36.31 -1.05
N GLY A 206 -12.13 37.42 -1.77
CA GLY A 206 -11.60 38.75 -1.39
C GLY A 206 -10.07 38.82 -1.50
N LEU A 207 -9.48 38.07 -2.44
CA LEU A 207 -8.03 37.98 -2.66
C LEU A 207 -7.68 38.46 -4.07
N SER A 208 -6.45 38.92 -4.24
CA SER A 208 -5.89 39.32 -5.53
C SER A 208 -4.41 38.95 -5.61
N ILE A 209 -3.87 38.92 -6.81
CA ILE A 209 -2.43 38.85 -7.10
C ILE A 209 -2.05 40.04 -7.98
N ASP A 210 -0.81 40.49 -7.85
CA ASP A 210 -0.28 41.61 -8.58
C ASP A 210 0.37 41.15 -9.91
N GLU A 211 0.61 42.09 -10.84
CA GLU A 211 1.20 41.81 -12.16
C GLU A 211 2.67 41.36 -12.08
N ASP A 212 3.33 41.53 -10.95
CA ASP A 212 4.70 41.07 -10.67
C ASP A 212 4.80 39.63 -10.16
N ALA A 213 3.68 38.92 -10.06
CA ALA A 213 3.66 37.53 -9.67
C ALA A 213 4.48 36.68 -10.65
N LEU A 214 5.12 35.65 -10.09
CA LEU A 214 5.95 34.70 -10.83
C LEU A 214 5.19 33.40 -11.08
N VAL A 215 5.43 32.82 -12.25
CA VAL A 215 4.85 31.53 -12.64
C VAL A 215 5.96 30.55 -12.97
N LEU A 216 5.89 29.40 -12.35
CA LEU A 216 6.74 28.26 -12.70
C LEU A 216 5.93 27.31 -13.59
N VAL A 217 6.57 26.89 -14.67
CA VAL A 217 6.04 25.92 -15.64
C VAL A 217 7.11 24.88 -15.96
N THR A 218 6.71 23.78 -16.56
CA THR A 218 7.64 22.71 -16.96
C THR A 218 8.71 23.21 -17.93
N ASP A 219 9.95 22.84 -17.70
CA ASP A 219 11.02 23.01 -18.69
C ASP A 219 10.94 21.91 -19.75
N VAL A 220 10.48 22.27 -20.95
CA VAL A 220 10.36 21.35 -22.09
C VAL A 220 11.71 20.76 -22.55
N ASN A 221 12.85 21.33 -22.13
CA ASN A 221 14.17 20.84 -22.47
C ASN A 221 14.79 19.95 -21.36
N SER A 222 14.09 19.81 -20.24
CA SER A 222 14.60 18.98 -19.14
C SER A 222 14.52 17.49 -19.52
N PRO A 223 15.59 16.70 -19.33
CA PRO A 223 15.52 15.26 -19.55
C PRO A 223 14.46 14.67 -18.62
N SER A 224 13.60 13.80 -19.14
CA SER A 224 12.65 13.05 -18.32
C SER A 224 13.42 12.35 -17.21
N ILE A 225 13.01 12.58 -15.95
CA ILE A 225 13.53 11.81 -14.82
C ILE A 225 13.28 10.35 -15.16
N GLY A 226 14.35 9.55 -15.18
CA GLY A 226 14.32 8.17 -15.65
C GLY A 226 13.20 7.36 -15.02
N GLU A 227 12.61 6.49 -15.83
CA GLU A 227 11.64 5.50 -15.38
C GLU A 227 12.22 4.72 -14.19
N GLN A 228 11.37 4.37 -13.24
CA GLN A 228 11.79 3.48 -12.16
C GLN A 228 12.32 2.19 -12.80
N PRO A 229 13.43 1.64 -12.29
CA PRO A 229 13.96 0.40 -12.83
C PRO A 229 12.88 -0.67 -12.81
N GLU A 230 12.68 -1.35 -13.94
CA GLU A 230 11.80 -2.50 -14.01
C GLU A 230 12.26 -3.54 -13.00
N CYS A 231 11.32 -4.03 -12.21
CA CYS A 231 11.53 -5.16 -11.32
C CYS A 231 10.98 -6.40 -12.02
N SER A 232 11.76 -7.46 -12.03
CA SER A 232 11.34 -8.75 -12.55
C SER A 232 11.61 -9.84 -11.53
N ILE A 233 10.73 -10.80 -11.47
CA ILE A 233 10.95 -12.08 -10.78
C ILE A 233 11.55 -13.02 -11.83
N ILE A 234 12.54 -13.75 -11.49
CA ILE A 234 13.05 -14.82 -12.32
C ILE A 234 12.63 -16.13 -11.68
N GLU A 235 11.81 -16.85 -12.40
CA GLU A 235 11.29 -18.21 -12.17
C GLU A 235 11.45 -18.78 -10.75
N GLY A 236 10.48 -19.46 -10.24
CA GLY A 236 10.33 -20.15 -8.98
C GLY A 236 11.54 -20.42 -8.08
N PHE A 237 11.48 -21.46 -7.29
CA PHE A 237 12.57 -21.86 -6.39
C PHE A 237 13.47 -22.93 -7.01
N GLU A 238 13.72 -22.83 -8.32
CA GLU A 238 14.62 -23.73 -9.01
C GLU A 238 15.98 -23.88 -8.32
N GLY A 239 16.51 -25.05 -8.36
CA GLY A 239 17.77 -25.38 -7.71
C GLY A 239 17.66 -25.65 -6.19
N ILE A 240 16.45 -25.59 -5.59
CA ILE A 240 16.22 -26.02 -4.21
C ILE A 240 15.46 -27.34 -4.21
N ALA A 241 15.94 -28.30 -3.44
CA ALA A 241 15.29 -29.59 -3.24
C ALA A 241 14.78 -29.75 -1.80
N VAL A 242 13.64 -30.41 -1.66
CA VAL A 242 13.10 -30.86 -0.37
C VAL A 242 13.67 -32.24 -0.07
N VAL A 243 14.22 -32.40 1.13
CA VAL A 243 14.82 -33.69 1.56
C VAL A 243 14.46 -33.99 3.02
N PRO A 244 14.42 -35.28 3.42
CA PRO A 244 14.35 -35.66 4.83
C PRO A 244 15.53 -35.09 5.62
N THR A 245 15.30 -34.69 6.87
CA THR A 245 16.31 -34.02 7.70
C THR A 245 17.58 -34.86 7.96
N THR A 246 17.48 -36.17 7.89
CA THR A 246 18.56 -37.07 8.21
C THR A 246 19.29 -37.67 7.01
N GLN A 247 18.80 -37.41 5.80
CA GLN A 247 19.36 -38.02 4.60
C GLN A 247 19.45 -36.96 3.47
N ASP A 248 20.61 -36.88 2.84
CA ASP A 248 20.82 -36.06 1.65
C ASP A 248 20.39 -36.82 0.39
N ARG A 249 19.19 -37.33 0.37
CA ARG A 249 18.55 -37.88 -0.83
C ARG A 249 17.29 -37.10 -1.13
N LEU A 250 16.99 -36.99 -2.38
CA LEU A 250 15.69 -36.49 -2.81
C LEU A 250 14.61 -37.46 -2.34
N ALA A 251 13.54 -36.94 -1.78
CA ALA A 251 12.37 -37.73 -1.53
C ALA A 251 11.80 -38.18 -2.89
N SER A 252 11.46 -39.45 -3.00
CA SER A 252 10.83 -39.95 -4.21
C SER A 252 9.32 -39.80 -4.06
N HIS A 253 8.73 -39.06 -4.98
CA HIS A 253 7.27 -39.01 -5.06
C HIS A 253 6.70 -40.38 -5.39
N SER A 254 6.28 -41.09 -4.35
CA SER A 254 5.39 -42.22 -4.54
C SER A 254 3.95 -41.70 -4.59
N PRO A 255 3.15 -42.15 -5.54
CA PRO A 255 1.71 -41.91 -5.48
C PRO A 255 1.20 -42.31 -4.11
N LEU A 256 0.46 -41.43 -3.48
CA LEU A 256 -0.16 -41.74 -2.19
C LEU A 256 -0.97 -43.02 -2.33
N ASP A 257 -0.81 -43.90 -1.36
CA ASP A 257 -1.80 -44.94 -1.12
C ASP A 257 -3.16 -44.26 -0.94
N PRO A 258 -4.13 -44.49 -1.84
CA PRO A 258 -5.40 -43.76 -1.85
C PRO A 258 -6.22 -43.96 -0.55
N TYR A 259 -5.82 -44.91 0.29
CA TYR A 259 -6.50 -45.21 1.55
C TYR A 259 -5.83 -44.58 2.77
N THR A 260 -4.72 -43.88 2.63
CA THR A 260 -4.06 -43.26 3.76
C THR A 260 -4.39 -41.76 3.78
N LEU A 261 -5.34 -41.41 4.63
CA LEU A 261 -5.69 -40.04 4.94
C LEU A 261 -4.76 -39.54 6.05
N ILE A 262 -3.93 -38.51 5.73
CA ILE A 262 -3.30 -37.69 6.74
C ILE A 262 -4.26 -36.55 7.01
N LEU A 263 -5.01 -36.63 8.10
CA LEU A 263 -5.90 -35.54 8.50
C LEU A 263 -5.09 -34.49 9.25
N PRO A 264 -5.28 -33.20 8.94
CA PRO A 264 -4.77 -32.15 9.79
C PRO A 264 -5.35 -32.26 11.19
N PRO A 265 -4.60 -31.94 12.25
CA PRO A 265 -5.14 -31.99 13.60
C PRO A 265 -6.33 -31.04 13.75
N GLY A 266 -7.50 -31.56 14.11
CA GLY A 266 -8.69 -30.77 14.45
C GLY A 266 -9.86 -30.83 13.48
N GLU A 267 -9.84 -31.65 12.43
CA GLU A 267 -10.99 -31.78 11.51
C GLU A 267 -11.91 -32.93 11.90
N GLU A 268 -13.14 -32.58 12.22
CA GLU A 268 -14.28 -33.49 12.26
C GLU A 268 -14.80 -33.81 10.86
N GLU A 269 -15.43 -34.96 10.71
CA GLU A 269 -15.94 -35.56 9.49
C GLU A 269 -16.54 -34.58 8.46
N GLY A 270 -16.05 -34.59 7.22
CA GLY A 270 -16.86 -34.05 6.14
C GLY A 270 -16.19 -33.26 5.04
N GLY A 271 -14.90 -33.15 4.99
CA GLY A 271 -14.25 -32.47 3.87
C GLY A 271 -12.90 -31.92 4.26
N LEU A 272 -11.90 -32.39 3.62
CA LEU A 272 -10.54 -31.92 3.77
C LEU A 272 -10.44 -30.47 3.35
N LEU A 273 -10.62 -29.55 4.30
CA LEU A 273 -10.07 -28.22 4.22
C LEU A 273 -8.56 -28.32 4.49
N PHE A 274 -7.83 -28.95 3.59
CA PHE A 274 -6.39 -28.77 3.57
C PHE A 274 -6.15 -27.33 3.10
N PRO A 275 -5.58 -26.45 3.90
CA PRO A 275 -5.25 -25.13 3.41
C PRO A 275 -4.20 -25.28 2.32
N ILE A 276 -4.63 -25.21 1.08
CA ILE A 276 -3.69 -25.09 -0.03
C ILE A 276 -2.97 -23.77 0.25
N PRO A 277 -1.65 -23.79 0.50
CA PRO A 277 -0.90 -22.59 0.87
C PRO A 277 -0.67 -21.71 -0.37
N TRP A 278 -1.73 -21.40 -1.06
CA TRP A 278 -1.73 -20.66 -2.32
C TRP A 278 -2.92 -19.69 -2.39
N LEU A 279 -2.61 -18.43 -2.58
CA LEU A 279 -3.56 -17.37 -2.86
C LEU A 279 -3.45 -16.98 -4.34
N ILE A 280 -4.53 -17.13 -5.09
CA ILE A 280 -4.54 -16.80 -6.52
C ILE A 280 -4.48 -15.30 -6.70
N GLU A 281 -3.48 -14.81 -7.42
CA GLU A 281 -3.39 -13.43 -7.85
C GLU A 281 -4.13 -13.24 -9.19
N GLU A 282 -5.18 -12.43 -9.19
CA GLU A 282 -5.84 -11.97 -10.40
C GLU A 282 -5.23 -10.63 -10.82
N ILE A 283 -4.24 -10.66 -11.69
CA ILE A 283 -3.70 -9.45 -12.30
C ILE A 283 -4.74 -8.94 -13.31
N GLY A 284 -5.18 -7.68 -13.13
CA GLY A 284 -6.29 -7.05 -13.83
C GLY A 284 -6.17 -6.87 -15.35
N THR A 285 -6.06 -7.95 -16.09
CA THR A 285 -6.03 -7.96 -17.56
C THR A 285 -7.26 -8.61 -18.19
N GLY A 286 -8.39 -8.69 -17.48
CA GLY A 286 -9.65 -9.09 -18.08
C GLY A 286 -9.78 -10.58 -18.50
N ASN A 287 -8.76 -11.39 -18.29
CA ASN A 287 -8.84 -12.84 -18.39
C ASN A 287 -9.14 -13.39 -17.00
N SER A 288 -10.43 -13.43 -16.68
CA SER A 288 -10.91 -14.23 -15.56
C SER A 288 -10.73 -15.69 -15.93
N GLY A 289 -9.64 -16.29 -15.48
CA GLY A 289 -9.56 -17.74 -15.39
C GLY A 289 -10.74 -18.26 -14.57
N PRO A 290 -11.07 -19.54 -14.63
CA PRO A 290 -12.19 -20.11 -13.90
C PRO A 290 -11.98 -19.88 -12.41
N LYS A 291 -12.82 -19.01 -11.80
CA LYS A 291 -12.80 -18.75 -10.35
C LYS A 291 -13.31 -20.00 -9.65
N SER A 292 -12.50 -20.61 -8.80
CA SER A 292 -13.01 -21.61 -7.86
C SER A 292 -13.97 -20.93 -6.89
N ALA A 293 -15.10 -21.56 -6.62
CA ALA A 293 -16.06 -21.02 -5.65
C ALA A 293 -15.50 -20.95 -4.22
N THR A 294 -14.48 -21.75 -3.93
CA THR A 294 -13.92 -21.95 -2.58
C THR A 294 -12.52 -21.38 -2.39
N GLN A 295 -11.76 -21.16 -3.47
CA GLN A 295 -10.40 -20.65 -3.40
C GLN A 295 -10.40 -19.12 -3.26
N PRO A 296 -9.76 -18.52 -2.23
CA PRO A 296 -9.61 -17.08 -2.14
C PRO A 296 -8.62 -16.55 -3.17
N SER A 297 -8.87 -15.33 -3.63
CA SER A 297 -8.02 -14.63 -4.58
C SER A 297 -7.54 -13.29 -4.05
N LEU A 298 -6.41 -12.81 -4.54
CA LEU A 298 -5.94 -11.44 -4.38
C LEU A 298 -6.38 -10.66 -5.63
N VAL A 299 -7.33 -9.75 -5.47
CA VAL A 299 -7.97 -9.04 -6.59
C VAL A 299 -7.81 -7.54 -6.45
N SER A 300 -7.71 -6.84 -7.57
CA SER A 300 -7.67 -5.37 -7.60
C SER A 300 -9.06 -4.72 -7.68
N GLU A 301 -10.08 -5.48 -8.11
CA GLU A 301 -11.44 -5.00 -8.32
C GLU A 301 -12.47 -6.09 -7.98
N ASN A 302 -13.67 -5.68 -7.60
CA ASN A 302 -14.84 -6.57 -7.40
C ASN A 302 -14.56 -7.82 -6.53
N PRO A 303 -14.04 -7.67 -5.30
CA PRO A 303 -13.73 -8.79 -4.42
C PRO A 303 -15.01 -9.54 -4.01
N ARG A 304 -14.88 -10.87 -3.85
CA ARG A 304 -15.88 -11.68 -3.12
C ARG A 304 -15.62 -11.57 -1.60
N ASP A 305 -16.52 -12.05 -0.82
CA ASP A 305 -16.41 -12.06 0.65
C ASP A 305 -15.26 -12.92 1.22
N ILE A 306 -14.67 -13.78 0.39
CA ILE A 306 -13.48 -14.61 0.70
C ILE A 306 -12.17 -14.03 0.15
N ASP A 307 -12.24 -13.03 -0.73
CA ASP A 307 -11.07 -12.49 -1.43
C ASP A 307 -10.38 -11.39 -0.62
N LEU A 308 -9.08 -11.21 -0.86
CA LEU A 308 -8.30 -10.07 -0.41
C LEU A 308 -8.27 -8.99 -1.51
N LEU A 309 -8.53 -7.75 -1.14
CA LEU A 309 -8.50 -6.61 -2.06
C LEU A 309 -7.12 -5.95 -2.04
N LEU A 310 -6.41 -6.01 -3.17
CA LEU A 310 -5.13 -5.32 -3.38
C LEU A 310 -5.39 -3.86 -3.69
N ILE A 311 -4.81 -2.98 -2.89
CA ILE A 311 -4.97 -1.52 -3.00
C ILE A 311 -3.63 -0.89 -3.37
N ASP A 312 -3.60 -0.20 -4.49
CA ASP A 312 -2.48 0.59 -4.97
C ASP A 312 -2.93 2.03 -5.33
N GLU A 313 -2.03 2.84 -5.89
CA GLU A 313 -2.34 4.22 -6.27
C GLU A 313 -3.50 4.33 -7.27
N LYS A 314 -3.71 3.32 -8.12
CA LYS A 314 -4.71 3.38 -9.19
C LYS A 314 -6.13 3.20 -8.69
N ASN A 315 -6.33 2.29 -7.73
CA ASN A 315 -7.65 1.95 -7.23
C ASN A 315 -7.95 2.47 -5.82
N LEU A 316 -6.99 3.15 -5.17
CA LEU A 316 -7.08 3.59 -3.79
C LEU A 316 -8.40 4.34 -3.47
N VAL A 317 -8.80 5.25 -4.35
CA VAL A 317 -10.01 6.07 -4.14
C VAL A 317 -11.28 5.29 -4.47
N ASP A 318 -11.26 4.50 -5.54
CA ASP A 318 -12.43 3.78 -6.04
C ASP A 318 -12.70 2.49 -5.27
N SER A 319 -11.68 1.92 -4.60
CA SER A 319 -11.79 0.70 -3.79
C SER A 319 -12.77 0.84 -2.63
N VAL A 320 -13.08 2.06 -2.19
CA VAL A 320 -13.90 2.31 -1.00
C VAL A 320 -15.26 1.62 -1.04
N ASP A 321 -15.86 1.52 -2.22
CA ASP A 321 -17.17 0.91 -2.39
C ASP A 321 -17.12 -0.64 -2.31
N SER A 322 -15.92 -1.21 -2.50
CA SER A 322 -15.64 -2.65 -2.46
C SER A 322 -15.14 -3.14 -1.09
N LEU A 323 -14.66 -2.23 -0.23
CA LEU A 323 -14.05 -2.56 1.07
C LEU A 323 -14.96 -3.37 2.00
N ILE A 324 -16.28 -3.19 1.90
CA ILE A 324 -17.23 -3.88 2.78
C ILE A 324 -17.45 -5.35 2.37
N ASN A 325 -17.10 -5.71 1.14
CA ASN A 325 -17.40 -7.02 0.56
C ASN A 325 -16.21 -7.99 0.57
N CYS A 326 -15.02 -7.58 1.01
CA CYS A 326 -13.82 -8.43 1.01
C CYS A 326 -13.56 -9.11 2.35
N ALA A 327 -12.74 -10.16 2.34
CA ALA A 327 -12.20 -10.81 3.53
C ALA A 327 -11.08 -9.98 4.20
N GLY A 328 -10.43 -9.14 3.45
CA GLY A 328 -9.37 -8.27 3.94
C GLY A 328 -8.81 -7.37 2.86
N ILE A 329 -7.90 -6.49 3.26
CA ILE A 329 -7.21 -5.56 2.38
C ILE A 329 -5.70 -5.78 2.43
N VAL A 330 -5.06 -5.56 1.30
CA VAL A 330 -3.61 -5.57 1.13
C VAL A 330 -3.18 -4.23 0.55
N LEU A 331 -2.49 -3.42 1.33
CA LEU A 331 -1.97 -2.13 0.86
C LEU A 331 -0.59 -2.34 0.20
N ASN A 332 -0.49 -2.02 -1.08
CA ASN A 332 0.71 -2.22 -1.89
C ASN A 332 1.66 -1.03 -1.80
N LEU A 333 2.58 -1.06 -0.85
CA LEU A 333 3.55 0.03 -0.63
C LEU A 333 4.52 0.23 -1.80
N ALA A 334 4.79 -0.82 -2.59
CA ALA A 334 5.67 -0.73 -3.75
C ALA A 334 5.08 0.13 -4.88
N LYS A 335 3.74 0.25 -4.95
CA LYS A 335 3.02 1.03 -5.98
C LYS A 335 2.30 2.26 -5.42
N LEU A 336 2.65 2.67 -4.23
CA LEU A 336 2.23 3.93 -3.63
C LEU A 336 3.39 4.92 -3.63
N PRO A 337 3.11 6.23 -3.56
CA PRO A 337 4.14 7.23 -3.33
C PRO A 337 4.95 6.93 -2.07
N VAL A 338 6.20 7.40 -2.04
CA VAL A 338 7.04 7.26 -0.84
C VAL A 338 6.39 7.99 0.33
N MET A 339 6.09 7.26 1.39
CA MET A 339 5.43 7.76 2.60
C MET A 339 6.24 7.39 3.84
N ASN A 340 6.11 8.20 4.88
CA ASN A 340 6.63 7.84 6.20
C ASN A 340 5.64 6.93 6.95
N ASP A 341 6.08 6.34 8.05
CA ASP A 341 5.29 5.36 8.81
C ASP A 341 3.96 5.94 9.34
N ALA A 342 3.95 7.21 9.76
CA ALA A 342 2.73 7.87 10.26
C ALA A 342 1.71 8.12 9.14
N GLU A 343 2.17 8.40 7.93
CA GLU A 343 1.32 8.57 6.75
C GLU A 343 0.75 7.24 6.29
N ILE A 344 1.55 6.17 6.31
CA ILE A 344 1.06 4.80 6.06
C ILE A 344 0.00 4.41 7.09
N GLU A 345 0.25 4.69 8.37
CA GLU A 345 -0.73 4.44 9.44
C GLU A 345 -2.02 5.24 9.21
N GLY A 346 -1.91 6.53 8.85
CA GLY A 346 -3.06 7.37 8.53
C GLY A 346 -3.91 6.82 7.37
N LEU A 347 -3.24 6.36 6.32
CA LEU A 347 -3.91 5.74 5.18
C LEU A 347 -4.61 4.42 5.57
N LEU A 348 -3.94 3.56 6.33
CA LEU A 348 -4.51 2.32 6.85
C LEU A 348 -5.73 2.57 7.75
N VAL A 349 -5.67 3.57 8.64
CA VAL A 349 -6.81 3.96 9.48
C VAL A 349 -8.01 4.37 8.63
N SER A 350 -7.75 5.14 7.59
CA SER A 350 -8.78 5.58 6.65
C SER A 350 -9.50 4.40 6.00
N LEU A 351 -8.76 3.45 5.45
CA LEU A 351 -9.29 2.25 4.80
C LEU A 351 -9.94 1.30 5.80
N SER A 352 -9.28 1.03 6.92
CA SER A 352 -9.74 0.09 7.96
C SER A 352 -11.04 0.52 8.62
N SER A 353 -11.33 1.82 8.62
CA SER A 353 -12.61 2.32 9.16
C SER A 353 -13.82 1.91 8.31
N LYS A 354 -13.60 1.48 7.07
CA LYS A 354 -14.62 1.11 6.08
C LYS A 354 -14.83 -0.41 5.94
N ILE A 355 -13.89 -1.23 6.42
CA ILE A 355 -13.97 -2.69 6.33
C ILE A 355 -14.69 -3.31 7.54
N LYS A 356 -15.05 -4.59 7.42
CA LYS A 356 -15.61 -5.39 8.53
C LYS A 356 -14.59 -5.52 9.67
N ASN A 357 -15.05 -5.60 10.90
CA ASN A 357 -14.16 -5.75 12.07
C ASN A 357 -13.32 -7.04 12.06
N SER A 358 -13.76 -8.05 11.34
CA SER A 358 -13.07 -9.35 11.18
C SER A 358 -12.21 -9.42 9.92
N ALA A 359 -12.15 -8.36 9.11
CA ALA A 359 -11.37 -8.35 7.89
C ALA A 359 -9.88 -8.25 8.20
N LEU A 360 -9.07 -8.95 7.41
CA LEU A 360 -7.61 -8.94 7.53
C LEU A 360 -7.03 -7.64 6.97
N ILE A 361 -5.98 -7.16 7.60
CA ILE A 361 -5.23 -5.98 7.16
C ILE A 361 -3.78 -6.36 6.95
N MET A 362 -3.31 -6.26 5.73
CA MET A 362 -1.98 -6.69 5.33
C MET A 362 -1.26 -5.61 4.52
N LEU A 363 0.06 -5.71 4.46
CA LEU A 363 0.91 -4.87 3.60
C LEU A 363 1.58 -5.72 2.52
N ARG A 364 1.84 -5.12 1.36
CA ARG A 364 2.68 -5.71 0.32
C ARG A 364 3.81 -4.75 -0.01
N ASP A 365 5.04 -5.28 -0.05
CA ASP A 365 6.20 -4.54 -0.53
C ASP A 365 7.23 -5.53 -1.10
N ARG A 366 8.27 -5.00 -1.75
CA ARG A 366 9.34 -5.78 -2.34
C ARG A 366 10.30 -6.32 -1.28
N VAL A 367 10.98 -7.39 -1.62
CA VAL A 367 11.95 -8.07 -0.74
C VAL A 367 13.11 -7.18 -0.27
N ASP A 368 13.49 -6.17 -1.05
CA ASP A 368 14.54 -5.23 -0.65
C ASP A 368 14.14 -4.34 0.53
N ARG A 369 12.85 -4.24 0.83
CA ARG A 369 12.26 -3.50 1.95
C ARG A 369 11.69 -4.39 3.06
N VAL A 370 11.96 -5.69 3.05
CA VAL A 370 11.33 -6.67 3.97
C VAL A 370 11.51 -6.32 5.44
N ASP A 371 12.65 -5.77 5.84
CA ASP A 371 12.88 -5.35 7.23
C ASP A 371 11.94 -4.22 7.67
N HIS A 372 11.73 -3.25 6.79
CA HIS A 372 10.76 -2.16 7.02
C HIS A 372 9.32 -2.67 7.02
N LEU A 373 8.97 -3.50 6.04
CA LEU A 373 7.65 -4.11 5.91
C LEU A 373 7.27 -4.88 7.18
N PHE A 374 8.13 -5.74 7.66
CA PHE A 374 7.86 -6.56 8.86
C PHE A 374 7.82 -5.74 10.13
N ARG A 375 8.65 -4.70 10.23
CA ARG A 375 8.58 -3.75 11.34
C ARG A 375 7.21 -3.08 11.41
N LEU A 376 6.69 -2.59 10.26
CA LEU A 376 5.35 -2.00 10.19
C LEU A 376 4.25 -3.00 10.58
N VAL A 377 4.33 -4.25 10.15
CA VAL A 377 3.36 -5.29 10.53
C VAL A 377 3.28 -5.45 12.05
N VAL A 378 4.42 -5.43 12.73
CA VAL A 378 4.48 -5.55 14.21
C VAL A 378 3.99 -4.26 14.88
N GLU A 379 4.52 -3.10 14.47
CA GLU A 379 4.24 -1.81 15.12
C GLU A 379 2.77 -1.38 14.97
N LEU A 380 2.17 -1.68 13.82
CA LEU A 380 0.77 -1.34 13.52
C LEU A 380 -0.21 -2.47 13.88
N ASP A 381 0.30 -3.60 14.40
CA ASP A 381 -0.49 -4.77 14.80
C ASP A 381 -1.36 -5.32 13.64
N LEU A 382 -0.72 -5.54 12.49
CA LEU A 382 -1.38 -6.03 11.28
C LEU A 382 -1.36 -7.56 11.22
N ASP A 383 -2.23 -8.14 10.40
CA ASP A 383 -2.40 -9.60 10.29
C ASP A 383 -1.26 -10.29 9.51
N GLY A 384 -0.57 -9.58 8.63
CA GLY A 384 0.53 -10.16 7.88
C GLY A 384 1.10 -9.29 6.77
N ALA A 385 1.89 -9.91 5.90
CA ALA A 385 2.54 -9.28 4.76
C ALA A 385 2.62 -10.18 3.54
N ILE A 386 2.56 -9.59 2.35
CA ILE A 386 2.92 -10.20 1.08
C ILE A 386 4.28 -9.64 0.65
N ILE A 387 5.21 -10.53 0.37
CA ILE A 387 6.56 -10.19 -0.04
C ILE A 387 6.66 -10.44 -1.56
N ASP A 388 6.75 -9.36 -2.31
CA ASP A 388 7.10 -9.40 -3.72
C ASP A 388 8.59 -9.75 -3.84
N ALA A 389 8.88 -10.93 -4.38
CA ALA A 389 10.24 -11.43 -4.52
C ALA A 389 11.02 -10.74 -5.65
N SER A 390 10.39 -9.86 -6.41
CA SER A 390 11.04 -9.07 -7.45
C SER A 390 12.08 -8.12 -6.88
N SER A 391 13.11 -7.84 -7.66
CA SER A 391 14.15 -6.87 -7.33
C SER A 391 14.51 -6.01 -8.53
N PRO A 392 14.99 -4.77 -8.31
CA PRO A 392 15.50 -3.95 -9.40
C PRO A 392 16.60 -4.66 -10.17
N GLY A 393 16.44 -4.77 -11.50
CA GLY A 393 17.41 -5.48 -12.35
C GLY A 393 17.24 -6.99 -12.43
N GLY A 394 16.14 -7.52 -11.84
CA GLY A 394 15.83 -8.94 -11.83
C GLY A 394 16.60 -9.73 -10.78
N GLY A 395 16.15 -10.93 -10.48
CA GLY A 395 16.76 -11.84 -9.52
C GLY A 395 15.96 -13.13 -9.37
N ARG A 396 16.60 -14.19 -8.90
CA ARG A 396 15.91 -15.45 -8.62
C ARG A 396 15.08 -15.30 -7.33
N ALA A 397 13.84 -15.76 -7.33
CA ALA A 397 12.97 -15.77 -6.16
C ALA A 397 13.63 -16.48 -4.95
N ALA A 398 14.43 -17.50 -5.20
CA ALA A 398 15.20 -18.21 -4.18
C ALA A 398 16.11 -17.27 -3.35
N ALA A 399 16.60 -16.17 -3.91
CA ALA A 399 17.45 -15.19 -3.21
C ALA A 399 16.67 -14.41 -2.13
N ALA A 400 15.36 -14.33 -2.24
CA ALA A 400 14.50 -13.67 -1.25
C ALA A 400 14.38 -14.48 0.06
N LEU A 401 14.41 -15.81 -0.02
CA LEU A 401 14.12 -16.71 1.08
C LEU A 401 14.98 -16.49 2.34
N PRO A 402 16.33 -16.35 2.26
CA PRO A 402 17.15 -16.12 3.44
C PRO A 402 16.81 -14.82 4.14
N ARG A 403 16.52 -13.75 3.37
CA ARG A 403 16.21 -12.43 3.88
C ARG A 403 14.87 -12.43 4.62
N ILE A 404 13.85 -13.04 3.99
CA ILE A 404 12.53 -13.23 4.59
C ILE A 404 12.66 -14.02 5.90
N GLY A 405 13.31 -15.19 5.84
CA GLY A 405 13.45 -16.05 7.02
C GLY A 405 14.27 -15.43 8.16
N LEU A 406 15.24 -14.56 7.85
CA LEU A 406 16.02 -13.84 8.86
C LEU A 406 15.16 -12.76 9.52
N ALA A 407 14.51 -11.93 8.75
CA ALA A 407 13.66 -10.85 9.23
C ALA A 407 12.46 -11.39 10.02
N ALA A 408 11.80 -12.42 9.51
CA ALA A 408 10.67 -13.05 10.20
C ALA A 408 11.03 -13.59 11.59
N ARG A 409 12.21 -14.22 11.72
CA ARG A 409 12.71 -14.71 13.03
C ARG A 409 13.13 -13.57 13.95
N ALA A 410 13.78 -12.55 13.41
CA ALA A 410 14.23 -11.40 14.22
C ALA A 410 13.04 -10.65 14.87
N MET A 411 11.90 -10.65 14.23
CA MET A 411 10.66 -9.99 14.69
C MET A 411 9.63 -10.97 15.28
N ASP A 412 9.95 -12.27 15.34
CA ASP A 412 9.10 -13.32 15.90
C ASP A 412 7.70 -13.43 15.26
N LEU A 413 7.59 -13.11 13.96
CA LEU A 413 6.30 -12.97 13.29
C LEU A 413 5.51 -14.29 13.24
N VAL A 414 6.19 -15.40 12.99
CA VAL A 414 5.55 -16.74 12.89
C VAL A 414 4.91 -17.14 14.20
N ASN A 415 5.61 -16.96 15.32
CA ASN A 415 5.06 -17.28 16.64
C ASN A 415 3.94 -16.33 17.07
N GLN A 416 3.93 -15.11 16.54
CA GLN A 416 2.83 -14.16 16.74
C GLN A 416 1.60 -14.48 15.87
N GLY A 417 1.65 -15.52 15.01
CA GLY A 417 0.57 -15.91 14.13
C GLY A 417 0.38 -15.00 12.93
N ARG A 418 1.38 -14.16 12.59
CA ARG A 418 1.31 -13.26 11.42
C ARG A 418 1.46 -14.07 10.14
N GLN A 419 0.60 -13.80 9.16
CA GLN A 419 0.64 -14.45 7.86
C GLN A 419 1.72 -13.83 6.98
N LEU A 420 2.67 -14.64 6.57
CA LEU A 420 3.72 -14.23 5.64
C LEU A 420 3.51 -14.95 4.32
N MET A 421 3.38 -14.17 3.25
CA MET A 421 3.12 -14.67 1.91
C MET A 421 4.27 -14.26 1.00
N ILE A 422 4.68 -15.15 0.10
CA ILE A 422 5.64 -14.84 -0.96
C ILE A 422 4.98 -14.92 -2.30
N GLU A 423 5.26 -13.95 -3.16
CA GLU A 423 4.69 -13.86 -4.50
C GLU A 423 5.61 -14.47 -5.53
N LEU A 424 5.03 -15.26 -6.43
CA LEU A 424 5.68 -15.92 -7.57
C LEU A 424 4.97 -15.55 -8.87
N ASP A 425 5.71 -15.60 -9.99
CA ASP A 425 5.19 -15.26 -11.33
C ASP A 425 4.36 -16.37 -11.98
N GLU A 426 4.54 -17.60 -11.52
CA GLU A 426 3.91 -18.80 -12.08
C GLU A 426 3.11 -19.55 -11.02
N PRO A 427 2.14 -20.38 -11.44
CA PRO A 427 1.41 -21.24 -10.51
C PRO A 427 2.37 -22.13 -9.71
N PRO A 428 2.23 -22.23 -8.37
CA PRO A 428 3.23 -22.88 -7.53
C PRO A 428 3.19 -24.40 -7.66
N SER A 429 4.34 -25.04 -7.79
CA SER A 429 4.46 -26.47 -7.57
C SER A 429 4.26 -26.83 -6.09
N ALA A 430 4.09 -28.11 -5.79
CA ALA A 430 4.04 -28.57 -4.41
C ALA A 430 5.35 -28.27 -3.66
N GLU A 431 6.48 -28.39 -4.35
CA GLU A 431 7.81 -28.08 -3.84
C GLU A 431 7.95 -26.60 -3.52
N ASP A 432 7.43 -25.69 -4.35
CA ASP A 432 7.44 -24.25 -4.09
C ASP A 432 6.70 -23.93 -2.79
N CYS A 433 5.54 -24.54 -2.57
CA CYS A 433 4.78 -24.38 -1.32
C CYS A 433 5.59 -24.84 -0.09
N LEU A 434 6.27 -25.98 -0.19
CA LEU A 434 7.09 -26.53 0.89
C LEU A 434 8.34 -25.69 1.14
N ILE A 435 8.97 -25.20 0.09
CA ILE A 435 10.16 -24.34 0.16
C ILE A 435 9.80 -23.00 0.79
N ALA A 436 8.71 -22.37 0.34
CA ALA A 436 8.19 -21.13 0.94
C ALA A 436 7.93 -21.32 2.44
N ARG A 437 7.30 -22.44 2.82
CA ARG A 437 7.08 -22.79 4.22
C ARG A 437 8.38 -22.97 5.01
N GLY A 438 9.36 -23.63 4.42
CA GLY A 438 10.70 -23.81 5.01
C GLY A 438 11.44 -22.48 5.27
N ALA A 439 11.10 -21.44 4.54
CA ALA A 439 11.59 -20.07 4.76
C ALA A 439 10.79 -19.28 5.80
N GLY A 440 9.62 -19.77 6.20
CA GLY A 440 8.73 -19.12 7.18
C GLY A 440 7.48 -18.48 6.57
N CYS A 441 7.30 -18.58 5.24
CA CYS A 441 6.07 -18.14 4.60
C CYS A 441 4.96 -19.17 4.81
N SER A 442 3.75 -18.70 5.07
CA SER A 442 2.58 -19.56 5.27
C SER A 442 1.82 -19.81 3.96
N ILE A 443 1.93 -18.90 3.00
CA ILE A 443 1.15 -18.90 1.76
C ILE A 443 2.05 -18.44 0.60
N VAL A 444 1.80 -19.03 -0.59
CA VAL A 444 2.33 -18.56 -1.87
C VAL A 444 1.23 -17.74 -2.56
N VAL A 445 1.57 -16.60 -3.12
CA VAL A 445 0.71 -15.77 -3.97
C VAL A 445 1.19 -15.94 -5.40
N ALA A 446 0.32 -16.33 -6.31
CA ALA A 446 0.70 -16.61 -7.69
C ALA A 446 -0.52 -16.58 -8.62
N PRO A 447 -0.34 -16.42 -9.94
CA PRO A 447 -1.43 -16.50 -10.91
C PRO A 447 -2.07 -17.89 -10.93
N ALA A 448 -3.29 -17.94 -11.48
CA ALA A 448 -3.98 -19.21 -11.71
C ALA A 448 -3.31 -19.98 -12.86
N PRO A 449 -3.32 -21.32 -12.83
CA PRO A 449 -2.86 -22.13 -13.96
C PRO A 449 -3.80 -21.97 -15.16
N ASP A 450 -3.27 -22.23 -16.37
CA ASP A 450 -4.06 -22.25 -17.60
C ASP A 450 -5.02 -23.45 -17.66
N GLU A 451 -4.79 -24.44 -16.82
CA GLU A 451 -5.57 -25.69 -16.73
C GLU A 451 -6.82 -25.52 -15.85
N ASN A 452 -7.58 -26.60 -15.70
CA ASN A 452 -8.72 -26.63 -14.78
C ASN A 452 -8.24 -26.41 -13.33
N LEU A 453 -8.61 -25.31 -12.74
CA LEU A 453 -8.18 -24.91 -11.38
C LEU A 453 -8.54 -25.97 -10.31
N GLU A 454 -9.71 -26.61 -10.40
CA GLU A 454 -10.11 -27.62 -9.41
C GLU A 454 -9.23 -28.88 -9.50
N GLU A 455 -8.91 -29.31 -10.71
CA GLU A 455 -8.02 -30.44 -10.94
C GLU A 455 -6.60 -30.13 -10.49
N TYR A 456 -6.13 -28.93 -10.77
CA TYR A 456 -4.82 -28.47 -10.34
C TYR A 456 -4.73 -28.40 -8.81
N CYS A 457 -5.72 -27.84 -8.14
CA CYS A 457 -5.78 -27.78 -6.68
C CYS A 457 -5.79 -29.19 -6.05
N ALA A 458 -6.55 -30.12 -6.63
CA ALA A 458 -6.59 -31.51 -6.17
C ALA A 458 -5.24 -32.21 -6.36
N TRP A 459 -4.57 -31.96 -7.49
CA TRP A 459 -3.22 -32.47 -7.74
C TRP A 459 -2.21 -31.88 -6.76
N LEU A 460 -2.24 -30.56 -6.52
CA LEU A 460 -1.35 -29.87 -5.61
C LEU A 460 -1.50 -30.40 -4.18
N ASP A 461 -2.74 -30.52 -3.69
CA ASP A 461 -3.04 -31.09 -2.38
C ASP A 461 -2.50 -32.54 -2.23
N SER A 462 -2.82 -33.39 -3.20
CA SER A 462 -2.35 -34.78 -3.24
C SER A 462 -0.81 -34.87 -3.20
N THR A 463 -0.14 -33.99 -3.96
CA THR A 463 1.32 -33.99 -4.07
C THR A 463 1.98 -33.48 -2.76
N ILE A 464 1.43 -32.42 -2.16
CA ILE A 464 1.91 -31.94 -0.85
C ILE A 464 1.78 -33.01 0.24
N ARG A 465 0.65 -33.74 0.29
CA ARG A 465 0.46 -34.87 1.20
C ARG A 465 1.45 -36.00 0.95
N GLY A 466 1.81 -36.27 -0.32
CA GLY A 466 2.87 -37.18 -0.68
C GLY A 466 4.21 -36.78 -0.06
N TRP A 467 4.60 -35.53 -0.21
CA TRP A 467 5.79 -34.97 0.42
C TRP A 467 5.77 -35.05 1.92
N MET A 468 4.66 -34.70 2.59
CA MET A 468 4.52 -34.79 4.04
C MET A 468 4.78 -36.19 4.54
N ARG A 469 4.28 -37.21 3.81
CA ARG A 469 4.55 -38.63 4.16
C ARG A 469 6.01 -38.99 3.96
N GLU A 470 6.64 -38.58 2.87
CA GLU A 470 8.08 -38.84 2.65
C GLU A 470 8.96 -38.15 3.71
N LEU A 471 8.55 -37.00 4.19
CA LEU A 471 9.23 -36.25 5.23
C LEU A 471 8.92 -36.77 6.64
N GLY A 472 7.86 -37.57 6.81
CA GLY A 472 7.40 -38.09 8.11
C GLY A 472 6.89 -36.98 9.03
N ILE A 473 6.12 -36.02 8.46
CA ILE A 473 5.55 -34.88 9.19
C ILE A 473 4.02 -34.93 9.15
N ASP A 474 3.37 -34.48 10.22
CA ASP A 474 1.91 -34.46 10.36
C ASP A 474 1.29 -33.14 9.86
N GLY A 475 2.08 -32.09 9.70
CA GLY A 475 1.63 -30.78 9.23
C GLY A 475 2.72 -30.04 8.44
N ILE A 476 2.30 -29.25 7.45
CA ILE A 476 3.20 -28.45 6.60
C ILE A 476 3.99 -27.41 7.43
N GLU A 477 3.46 -26.98 8.57
CA GLU A 477 4.12 -26.06 9.50
C GLU A 477 5.38 -26.66 10.15
N MET A 478 5.56 -27.97 10.10
CA MET A 478 6.76 -28.63 10.60
C MET A 478 7.97 -28.52 9.65
N ILE A 479 7.73 -28.13 8.41
CA ILE A 479 8.80 -27.91 7.44
C ILE A 479 9.64 -26.70 7.85
N ASN A 480 10.94 -26.88 7.77
CA ASN A 480 11.90 -25.85 8.11
C ASN A 480 13.16 -25.95 7.22
N ARG A 481 14.08 -25.01 7.36
CA ARG A 481 15.29 -24.95 6.59
C ARG A 481 16.13 -26.25 6.56
N LYS A 482 15.99 -27.13 7.56
CA LYS A 482 16.71 -28.40 7.59
C LYS A 482 16.19 -29.40 6.56
N ASN A 483 14.99 -29.20 6.05
CA ASN A 483 14.41 -30.00 4.98
C ASN A 483 14.77 -29.52 3.58
N LEU A 484 15.53 -28.42 3.46
CA LEU A 484 15.87 -27.80 2.19
C LEU A 484 17.36 -27.98 1.87
N ARG A 485 17.67 -28.26 0.60
CA ARG A 485 19.03 -28.34 0.05
C ARG A 485 19.12 -27.58 -1.24
N ALA A 486 20.26 -26.95 -1.47
CA ALA A 486 20.60 -26.44 -2.79
C ALA A 486 21.05 -27.57 -3.71
N MET A 487 20.61 -27.56 -4.95
CA MET A 487 20.96 -28.53 -5.96
C MET A 487 22.27 -28.17 -6.67
N ASP A 488 22.60 -26.90 -6.69
CA ASP A 488 23.78 -26.34 -7.37
C ASP A 488 24.51 -25.30 -6.50
N TYR A 489 25.74 -24.95 -6.92
CA TYR A 489 26.59 -24.03 -6.17
C TYR A 489 26.04 -22.61 -6.10
N ASP A 490 25.41 -22.14 -7.18
CA ASP A 490 24.87 -20.78 -7.25
C ASP A 490 23.71 -20.63 -6.28
N THR A 491 22.79 -21.58 -6.29
CA THR A 491 21.68 -21.65 -5.34
C THR A 491 22.18 -21.75 -3.90
N ALA A 492 23.21 -22.58 -3.63
CA ALA A 492 23.80 -22.68 -2.29
C ALA A 492 24.42 -21.34 -1.84
N ALA A 493 25.05 -20.62 -2.76
CA ALA A 493 25.68 -19.33 -2.48
C ALA A 493 24.63 -18.24 -2.15
N ILE A 494 23.56 -18.14 -2.93
CA ILE A 494 22.54 -17.10 -2.73
C ILE A 494 21.59 -17.39 -1.57
N THR A 495 21.28 -18.68 -1.28
CA THR A 495 20.35 -19.07 -0.23
C THR A 495 21.05 -19.40 1.09
N GLY A 496 22.34 -19.69 1.08
CA GLY A 496 23.07 -20.23 2.22
C GLY A 496 22.56 -21.60 2.66
N LEU A 497 21.80 -22.31 1.82
CA LEU A 497 21.41 -23.68 2.07
C LEU A 497 22.59 -24.61 1.89
N ARG A 498 22.51 -25.78 2.53
CA ARG A 498 23.51 -26.83 2.34
C ARG A 498 23.35 -27.43 0.95
N LEU A 499 24.46 -27.53 0.20
CA LEU A 499 24.48 -28.23 -1.08
C LEU A 499 24.23 -29.72 -0.84
N ILE A 500 23.43 -30.34 -1.70
CA ILE A 500 23.17 -31.77 -1.62
C ILE A 500 24.47 -32.59 -1.64
N GLY A 501 24.58 -33.60 -0.78
CA GLY A 501 25.82 -34.38 -0.60
C GLY A 501 26.91 -33.73 0.28
N PHE A 502 26.68 -32.52 0.81
CA PHE A 502 27.62 -31.84 1.70
C PHE A 502 27.04 -31.76 3.13
N GLU A 503 27.86 -32.05 4.13
CA GLU A 503 27.45 -32.03 5.53
C GLU A 503 27.29 -30.61 6.09
N ARG A 504 27.99 -29.62 5.53
CA ARG A 504 28.00 -28.23 5.97
C ARG A 504 27.62 -27.29 4.86
N PRO A 505 27.01 -26.13 5.17
CA PRO A 505 26.82 -25.07 4.19
C PRO A 505 28.16 -24.67 3.58
N LEU A 506 28.12 -24.25 2.33
CA LEU A 506 29.31 -23.68 1.69
C LEU A 506 29.75 -22.43 2.45
N PRO A 507 31.07 -22.18 2.59
CA PRO A 507 31.55 -20.94 3.17
C PRO A 507 30.98 -19.76 2.38
N ILE A 508 30.30 -18.87 3.07
CA ILE A 508 29.90 -17.59 2.47
C ILE A 508 31.19 -16.77 2.40
N TRP A 509 31.73 -16.61 1.23
CA TRP A 509 32.78 -15.63 0.97
C TRP A 509 32.14 -14.28 1.05
N LEU A 510 32.25 -13.64 2.22
CA LEU A 510 31.99 -12.22 2.33
C LEU A 510 33.07 -11.56 1.44
N GLY A 511 32.66 -11.14 0.24
CA GLY A 511 33.49 -10.27 -0.56
C GLY A 511 33.82 -9.03 0.28
N ASN A 512 35.12 -8.75 0.38
CA ASN A 512 35.61 -7.53 1.00
C ASN A 512 35.15 -6.30 0.23
#